data_f2ba3cfdf1e80d92f0fb3ea478e2cb6d
#
_entry.id   f2ba3cfdf1e80d92f0fb3ea478e2cb6d
#
_cell.length_a   1.000
_cell.length_b   1.000
_cell.length_c   1.000
_cell.angle_alpha   90.00
_cell.angle_beta   90.00
_cell.angle_gamma   90.00
#
_symmetry.space_group_name_H-M   'P 1'
#
loop_
_entity.id
_entity.type
_entity.pdbx_description
1 polymer ?
#
loop_
_entity_poly.entity_id
_entity_poly.type
_entity_poly.pdbx_seq_one_letter_code
_entity_poly.pdbx_strand_id
1 'polypeptide(L)'
;MISIGDIYDKDVNFLFGSGASYGLLPTLQLQLPTGDGDGRYTLEELATTFELEHDRRLVPLFMHYYATCIRPAEELNIQTATATDVGKQVVKNYRAFLLTTLEMVKRRKALDRRCNVFTTNYDGCFPLVADELLKEGHIDFVLNDGARGFTKRILQARNFGAYLCQAGVFGRYQSSIPQINLIHLHGSVYWSKADGAIQVGYDLTEREPLLDADTAAEL
;
A
#
# COMPACT_ATOMS: atom_id res chain seq x y z
N MET A 1 -17.26 1.66 -28.00
CA MET A 1 -16.59 2.68 -27.15
C MET A 1 -17.27 2.62 -25.80
N ILE A 2 -16.53 2.37 -24.71
CA ILE A 2 -17.11 2.34 -23.35
C ILE A 2 -17.36 3.79 -22.93
N SER A 3 -18.58 4.12 -22.57
CA SER A 3 -18.94 5.43 -22.01
C SER A 3 -18.54 5.49 -20.52
N ILE A 4 -18.16 6.67 -20.03
CA ILE A 4 -17.92 6.88 -18.59
C ILE A 4 -19.18 6.51 -17.78
N GLY A 5 -20.38 6.72 -18.33
CA GLY A 5 -21.65 6.32 -17.72
C GLY A 5 -21.78 4.81 -17.48
N ASP A 6 -21.18 4.01 -18.35
CA ASP A 6 -21.23 2.54 -18.24
C ASP A 6 -20.38 1.99 -17.07
N ILE A 7 -19.47 2.81 -16.51
CA ILE A 7 -18.58 2.42 -15.40
C ILE A 7 -19.31 2.49 -14.06
N TYR A 8 -20.27 3.38 -13.90
CA TYR A 8 -20.97 3.60 -12.61
C TYR A 8 -21.72 2.37 -12.10
N ASP A 9 -22.22 1.52 -13.02
CA ASP A 9 -22.96 0.31 -12.66
C ASP A 9 -22.08 -0.96 -12.61
N LYS A 10 -20.76 -0.83 -12.81
CA LYS A 10 -19.84 -1.96 -12.84
C LYS A 10 -19.03 -2.06 -11.55
N ASP A 11 -18.63 -3.28 -11.23
CA ASP A 11 -17.61 -3.52 -10.20
C ASP A 11 -16.25 -3.09 -10.74
N VAL A 12 -15.77 -1.95 -10.24
CA VAL A 12 -14.50 -1.39 -10.69
C VAL A 12 -13.41 -1.87 -9.75
N ASN A 13 -12.35 -2.39 -10.35
CA ASN A 13 -11.12 -2.79 -9.67
C ASN A 13 -9.96 -2.03 -10.31
N PHE A 14 -9.04 -1.58 -9.46
CA PHE A 14 -7.84 -0.87 -9.89
C PHE A 14 -6.60 -1.68 -9.53
N LEU A 15 -5.57 -1.62 -10.36
CA LEU A 15 -4.26 -2.19 -10.08
C LEU A 15 -3.22 -1.07 -10.12
N PHE A 16 -2.45 -0.97 -9.03
CA PHE A 16 -1.37 0.00 -8.87
C PHE A 16 -0.03 -0.72 -8.79
N GLY A 17 0.96 -0.18 -9.49
CA GLY A 17 2.35 -0.60 -9.42
C GLY A 17 3.24 0.54 -8.97
N SER A 18 4.56 0.30 -8.93
CA SER A 18 5.59 1.23 -8.43
C SER A 18 5.59 2.60 -9.12
N GLY A 19 5.12 2.69 -10.37
CA GLY A 19 4.97 3.95 -11.08
C GLY A 19 4.05 4.95 -10.40
N ALA A 20 3.10 4.51 -9.57
CA ALA A 20 2.20 5.40 -8.84
C ALA A 20 2.92 6.23 -7.77
N SER A 21 3.96 5.68 -7.16
CA SER A 21 4.80 6.33 -6.13
C SER A 21 6.13 6.83 -6.69
N TYR A 22 6.31 6.78 -8.01
CA TYR A 22 7.57 7.16 -8.66
C TYR A 22 7.94 8.61 -8.35
N GLY A 23 9.19 8.82 -7.99
CA GLY A 23 9.75 10.11 -7.59
C GLY A 23 9.54 10.47 -6.13
N LEU A 24 8.61 9.80 -5.42
CA LEU A 24 8.50 9.86 -3.96
C LEU A 24 9.27 8.72 -3.31
N LEU A 25 9.09 7.52 -3.82
CA LEU A 25 9.77 6.32 -3.34
C LEU A 25 10.58 5.67 -4.48
N PRO A 26 11.71 5.04 -4.16
CA PRO A 26 12.52 4.35 -5.13
C PRO A 26 11.79 3.12 -5.69
N THR A 27 12.09 2.77 -6.93
CA THR A 27 11.65 1.53 -7.54
C THR A 27 12.64 0.40 -7.24
N LEU A 28 12.21 -0.86 -7.40
CA LEU A 28 13.06 -2.05 -7.19
C LEU A 28 14.16 -2.23 -8.25
N GLN A 29 14.30 -1.29 -9.19
CA GLN A 29 15.38 -1.35 -10.19
C GLN A 29 16.72 -1.09 -9.54
N LEU A 30 17.57 -2.11 -9.55
CA LEU A 30 18.98 -1.95 -9.23
C LEU A 30 19.69 -1.16 -10.34
N GLN A 31 20.57 -0.24 -9.95
CA GLN A 31 21.37 0.54 -10.91
C GLN A 31 22.60 -0.25 -11.44
N LEU A 32 22.61 -1.57 -11.27
CA LEU A 32 23.69 -2.45 -11.68
C LEU A 32 23.49 -2.87 -13.13
N PRO A 33 24.43 -2.54 -14.03
CA PRO A 33 24.35 -2.96 -15.43
C PRO A 33 24.54 -4.48 -15.55
N THR A 34 23.79 -5.10 -16.46
CA THR A 34 24.07 -6.47 -16.90
C THR A 34 25.33 -6.46 -17.75
N GLY A 35 26.20 -7.47 -17.61
CA GLY A 35 27.49 -7.53 -18.34
C GLY A 35 27.37 -7.55 -19.88
N ASP A 36 26.17 -7.77 -20.42
CA ASP A 36 25.92 -8.02 -21.83
C ASP A 36 25.18 -6.89 -22.59
N GLY A 37 25.05 -5.68 -22.00
CA GLY A 37 24.39 -4.58 -22.71
C GLY A 37 23.68 -3.56 -21.81
N ASP A 38 22.69 -2.84 -22.38
CA ASP A 38 21.90 -1.80 -21.68
C ASP A 38 20.91 -2.32 -20.62
N GLY A 39 20.92 -3.61 -20.34
CA GLY A 39 20.07 -4.23 -19.32
C GLY A 39 20.52 -3.87 -17.90
N ARG A 40 19.58 -3.86 -16.97
CA ARG A 40 19.84 -3.70 -15.54
C ARG A 40 19.22 -4.87 -14.79
N TYR A 41 19.96 -5.39 -13.83
CA TYR A 41 19.46 -6.44 -12.97
C TYR A 41 18.28 -5.95 -12.13
N THR A 42 17.26 -6.80 -12.00
CA THR A 42 16.25 -6.64 -10.94
C THR A 42 16.78 -7.25 -9.64
N LEU A 43 16.21 -6.83 -8.52
CA LEU A 43 16.54 -7.42 -7.21
C LEU A 43 16.27 -8.94 -7.20
N GLU A 44 15.12 -9.34 -7.77
CA GLU A 44 14.69 -10.73 -7.79
C GLU A 44 15.65 -11.62 -8.61
N GLU A 45 16.12 -11.13 -9.74
CA GLU A 45 17.08 -11.86 -10.57
C GLU A 45 18.39 -12.11 -9.83
N LEU A 46 18.95 -11.06 -9.20
CA LEU A 46 20.19 -11.21 -8.44
C LEU A 46 19.99 -12.06 -7.18
N ALA A 47 18.90 -11.85 -6.44
CA ALA A 47 18.62 -12.64 -5.25
C ALA A 47 18.48 -14.13 -5.58
N THR A 48 17.74 -14.46 -6.65
CA THR A 48 17.59 -15.84 -7.11
C THR A 48 18.94 -16.45 -7.52
N THR A 49 19.77 -15.69 -8.25
CA THR A 49 21.08 -16.16 -8.67
C THR A 49 21.98 -16.42 -7.46
N PHE A 50 22.06 -15.47 -6.52
CA PHE A 50 22.91 -15.60 -5.34
C PHE A 50 22.42 -16.70 -4.39
N GLU A 51 21.13 -16.91 -4.28
CA GLU A 51 20.56 -18.00 -3.49
C GLU A 51 20.92 -19.37 -4.08
N LEU A 52 20.77 -19.55 -5.40
CA LEU A 52 21.11 -20.80 -6.08
C LEU A 52 22.61 -21.11 -6.03
N GLU A 53 23.45 -20.09 -6.07
CA GLU A 53 24.90 -20.23 -6.01
C GLU A 53 25.44 -20.29 -4.57
N HIS A 54 24.61 -20.17 -3.54
CA HIS A 54 24.99 -20.01 -2.14
C HIS A 54 25.99 -18.86 -1.94
N ASP A 55 25.80 -17.78 -2.69
CA ASP A 55 26.72 -16.64 -2.72
C ASP A 55 26.53 -15.76 -1.49
N ARG A 56 27.64 -15.43 -0.83
CA ARG A 56 27.63 -14.54 0.36
C ARG A 56 27.12 -13.12 0.04
N ARG A 57 27.10 -12.71 -1.23
CA ARG A 57 26.56 -11.42 -1.68
C ARG A 57 25.06 -11.30 -1.51
N LEU A 58 24.34 -12.39 -1.22
CA LEU A 58 22.89 -12.36 -0.97
C LEU A 58 22.56 -11.45 0.22
N VAL A 59 23.30 -11.52 1.31
CA VAL A 59 23.07 -10.72 2.52
C VAL A 59 23.27 -9.22 2.25
N PRO A 60 24.45 -8.77 1.73
CA PRO A 60 24.63 -7.37 1.35
C PRO A 60 23.59 -6.86 0.35
N LEU A 61 23.13 -7.70 -0.58
CA LEU A 61 22.07 -7.35 -1.53
C LEU A 61 20.76 -7.00 -0.81
N PHE A 62 20.33 -7.83 0.15
CA PHE A 62 19.13 -7.56 0.94
C PHE A 62 19.31 -6.35 1.88
N MET A 63 20.48 -6.15 2.44
CA MET A 63 20.78 -4.95 3.24
C MET A 63 20.68 -3.68 2.39
N HIS A 64 21.25 -3.70 1.18
CA HIS A 64 21.13 -2.58 0.25
C HIS A 64 19.67 -2.32 -0.11
N TYR A 65 18.91 -3.37 -0.42
CA TYR A 65 17.49 -3.27 -0.71
C TYR A 65 16.70 -2.69 0.45
N TYR A 66 16.94 -3.18 1.67
CA TYR A 66 16.29 -2.64 2.85
C TYR A 66 16.59 -1.15 3.02
N ALA A 67 17.85 -0.78 2.99
CA ALA A 67 18.28 0.61 3.21
C ALA A 67 17.77 1.57 2.12
N THR A 68 17.71 1.11 0.86
CA THR A 68 17.36 1.98 -0.28
C THR A 68 15.89 1.98 -0.65
N CYS A 69 15.16 0.89 -0.39
CA CYS A 69 13.77 0.75 -0.82
C CYS A 69 12.78 0.62 0.35
N ILE A 70 13.05 -0.27 1.31
CA ILE A 70 12.10 -0.56 2.37
C ILE A 70 12.09 0.54 3.43
N ARG A 71 13.25 0.92 3.94
CA ARG A 71 13.37 1.94 4.98
C ARG A 71 12.74 3.29 4.61
N PRO A 72 12.92 3.84 3.38
CA PRO A 72 12.20 5.05 2.98
C PRO A 72 10.68 4.91 2.99
N ALA A 73 10.16 3.71 2.73
CA ALA A 73 8.72 3.45 2.79
C ALA A 73 8.21 3.28 4.24
N GLU A 74 9.04 2.77 5.16
CA GLU A 74 8.74 2.71 6.60
C GLU A 74 8.76 4.11 7.24
N GLU A 75 9.67 4.97 6.83
CA GLU A 75 9.82 6.34 7.32
C GLU A 75 8.82 7.33 6.66
N LEU A 76 7.97 6.84 5.74
CA LEU A 76 7.02 7.67 5.01
C LEU A 76 5.96 8.26 5.94
N ASN A 77 5.88 9.58 5.95
CA ASN A 77 4.84 10.36 6.61
C ASN A 77 4.49 11.59 5.77
N ILE A 78 3.48 12.36 6.16
CA ILE A 78 3.02 13.49 5.34
C ILE A 78 4.08 14.57 5.16
N GLN A 79 4.94 14.79 6.15
CA GLN A 79 6.01 15.78 6.10
C GLN A 79 7.10 15.34 5.12
N THR A 80 7.56 14.10 5.21
CA THR A 80 8.55 13.52 4.28
C THR A 80 7.97 13.43 2.87
N ALA A 81 6.73 12.98 2.73
CA ALA A 81 6.05 12.85 1.44
C ALA A 81 5.86 14.19 0.72
N THR A 82 5.70 15.31 1.46
CA THR A 82 5.51 16.64 0.88
C THR A 82 6.75 17.52 0.96
N ALA A 83 7.90 16.97 1.31
CA ALA A 83 9.17 17.74 1.38
C ALA A 83 9.65 18.22 0.01
N THR A 84 9.33 17.51 -1.06
CA THR A 84 9.71 17.86 -2.43
C THR A 84 8.48 18.16 -3.29
N ASP A 85 8.67 18.92 -4.38
CA ASP A 85 7.56 19.21 -5.29
C ASP A 85 7.05 17.95 -6.02
N VAL A 86 7.95 17.01 -6.32
CA VAL A 86 7.56 15.72 -6.88
C VAL A 86 6.72 14.92 -5.88
N GLY A 87 7.14 14.86 -4.62
CA GLY A 87 6.39 14.19 -3.57
C GLY A 87 5.01 14.82 -3.34
N LYS A 88 4.92 16.16 -3.31
CA LYS A 88 3.63 16.88 -3.29
C LYS A 88 2.72 16.48 -4.44
N GLN A 89 3.28 16.33 -5.65
CA GLN A 89 2.50 15.94 -6.82
C GLN A 89 2.01 14.49 -6.70
N VAL A 90 2.83 13.57 -6.19
CA VAL A 90 2.45 12.18 -5.93
C VAL A 90 1.29 12.14 -4.92
N VAL A 91 1.44 12.79 -3.77
CA VAL A 91 0.38 12.90 -2.74
C VAL A 91 -0.91 13.48 -3.34
N LYS A 92 -0.81 14.54 -4.14
CA LYS A 92 -1.95 15.14 -4.84
C LYS A 92 -2.63 14.15 -5.79
N ASN A 93 -1.87 13.33 -6.50
CA ASN A 93 -2.41 12.32 -7.42
C ASN A 93 -3.16 11.22 -6.67
N TYR A 94 -2.61 10.69 -5.57
CA TYR A 94 -3.30 9.73 -4.71
C TYR A 94 -4.58 10.31 -4.13
N ARG A 95 -4.52 11.56 -3.68
CA ARG A 95 -5.71 12.28 -3.17
C ARG A 95 -6.79 12.42 -4.24
N ALA A 96 -6.43 12.88 -5.43
CA ALA A 96 -7.37 13.03 -6.54
C ALA A 96 -8.01 11.68 -6.93
N PHE A 97 -7.21 10.61 -6.96
CA PHE A 97 -7.70 9.26 -7.21
C PHE A 97 -8.71 8.81 -6.15
N LEU A 98 -8.38 8.94 -4.85
CA LEU A 98 -9.29 8.55 -3.76
C LEU A 98 -10.59 9.33 -3.82
N LEU A 99 -10.54 10.66 -3.96
CA LEU A 99 -11.72 11.51 -4.04
C LEU A 99 -12.62 11.15 -5.24
N THR A 100 -12.02 10.98 -6.42
CA THR A 100 -12.76 10.61 -7.64
C THR A 100 -13.42 9.25 -7.49
N THR A 101 -12.70 8.28 -6.94
CA THR A 101 -13.21 6.93 -6.71
C THR A 101 -14.34 6.93 -5.69
N LEU A 102 -14.20 7.66 -4.59
CA LEU A 102 -15.25 7.80 -3.56
C LEU A 102 -16.51 8.45 -4.13
N GLU A 103 -16.38 9.51 -4.93
CA GLU A 103 -17.53 10.12 -5.60
C GLU A 103 -18.21 9.19 -6.60
N MET A 104 -17.43 8.35 -7.27
CA MET A 104 -17.95 7.33 -8.17
C MET A 104 -18.77 6.27 -7.40
N VAL A 105 -18.21 5.70 -6.32
CA VAL A 105 -18.90 4.65 -5.57
C VAL A 105 -20.08 5.16 -4.76
N LYS A 106 -20.10 6.45 -4.35
CA LYS A 106 -21.26 7.08 -3.72
C LYS A 106 -22.51 7.05 -4.61
N ARG A 107 -22.34 7.15 -5.91
CA ARG A 107 -23.44 7.15 -6.89
C ARG A 107 -24.03 5.76 -7.13
N ARG A 108 -23.40 4.71 -6.63
CA ARG A 108 -23.87 3.34 -6.73
C ARG A 108 -25.04 3.06 -5.79
N LYS A 109 -25.68 1.90 -5.94
CA LYS A 109 -26.78 1.47 -5.07
C LYS A 109 -26.34 1.49 -3.61
N ALA A 110 -27.29 1.80 -2.71
CA ALA A 110 -27.03 2.09 -1.31
C ALA A 110 -26.20 1.02 -0.56
N LEU A 111 -26.27 -0.25 -0.95
CA LEU A 111 -25.52 -1.35 -0.32
C LEU A 111 -24.30 -1.80 -1.14
N ASP A 112 -23.98 -1.13 -2.23
CA ASP A 112 -22.94 -1.55 -3.17
C ASP A 112 -21.89 -0.44 -3.42
N ARG A 113 -21.54 0.29 -2.37
CA ARG A 113 -20.63 1.42 -2.43
C ARG A 113 -19.19 1.01 -2.14
N ARG A 114 -18.67 0.05 -2.92
CA ARG A 114 -17.33 -0.50 -2.72
C ARG A 114 -16.55 -0.56 -4.01
N CYS A 115 -15.22 -0.44 -3.91
CA CYS A 115 -14.30 -0.81 -4.98
C CYS A 115 -13.05 -1.46 -4.40
N ASN A 116 -12.31 -2.20 -5.22
CA ASN A 116 -11.06 -2.81 -4.82
C ASN A 116 -9.90 -2.08 -5.50
N VAL A 117 -8.89 -1.81 -4.70
CA VAL A 117 -7.58 -1.33 -5.12
C VAL A 117 -6.57 -2.41 -4.80
N PHE A 118 -6.07 -3.06 -5.84
CA PHE A 118 -4.95 -3.99 -5.76
C PHE A 118 -3.66 -3.21 -5.94
N THR A 119 -2.66 -3.52 -5.17
CA THR A 119 -1.34 -2.89 -5.33
C THR A 119 -0.22 -3.91 -5.18
N THR A 120 0.78 -3.79 -6.04
CA THR A 120 2.06 -4.48 -5.88
C THR A 120 3.04 -3.66 -5.04
N ASN A 121 2.68 -2.40 -4.72
CA ASN A 121 3.49 -1.55 -3.86
C ASN A 121 3.34 -1.99 -2.40
N TYR A 122 4.45 -1.94 -1.69
CA TYR A 122 4.50 -2.20 -0.24
C TYR A 122 4.41 -0.93 0.60
N ASP A 123 4.33 0.24 -0.04
CA ASP A 123 4.31 1.56 0.60
C ASP A 123 2.97 1.93 1.25
N GLY A 124 3.02 2.99 2.05
CA GLY A 124 1.89 3.54 2.79
C GLY A 124 1.20 4.75 2.14
N CYS A 125 1.38 5.00 0.85
CA CYS A 125 0.81 6.19 0.21
C CYS A 125 -0.73 6.25 0.31
N PHE A 126 -1.42 5.12 0.14
CA PHE A 126 -2.87 5.07 0.28
C PHE A 126 -3.35 5.38 1.70
N PRO A 127 -2.91 4.65 2.76
CA PRO A 127 -3.35 4.96 4.12
C PRO A 127 -2.94 6.36 4.56
N LEU A 128 -1.75 6.85 4.21
CA LEU A 128 -1.30 8.19 4.51
C LEU A 128 -2.27 9.27 3.99
N VAL A 129 -2.64 9.18 2.71
CA VAL A 129 -3.55 10.14 2.10
C VAL A 129 -4.99 9.96 2.60
N ALA A 130 -5.40 8.72 2.88
CA ALA A 130 -6.72 8.46 3.46
C ALA A 130 -6.88 9.09 4.84
N ASP A 131 -5.85 9.00 5.70
CA ASP A 131 -5.85 9.62 7.02
C ASP A 131 -5.97 11.15 6.94
N GLU A 132 -5.26 11.80 6.01
CA GLU A 132 -5.39 13.24 5.80
C GLU A 132 -6.80 13.63 5.33
N LEU A 133 -7.40 12.85 4.41
CA LEU A 133 -8.79 13.07 3.97
C LEU A 133 -9.80 12.91 5.10
N LEU A 134 -9.61 11.91 5.98
CA LEU A 134 -10.48 11.69 7.14
C LEU A 134 -10.34 12.81 8.17
N LYS A 135 -9.12 13.31 8.42
CA LYS A 135 -8.88 14.45 9.31
C LYS A 135 -9.59 15.73 8.85
N GLU A 136 -9.68 15.96 7.55
CA GLU A 136 -10.40 17.10 7.00
C GLU A 136 -11.91 17.07 7.28
N GLY A 137 -12.47 15.87 7.50
CA GLY A 137 -13.87 15.68 7.91
C GLY A 137 -14.90 15.99 6.82
N HIS A 138 -14.50 16.23 5.58
CA HIS A 138 -15.42 16.56 4.49
C HIS A 138 -16.05 15.33 3.84
N ILE A 139 -15.45 14.17 4.00
CA ILE A 139 -15.87 12.90 3.39
C ILE A 139 -15.78 11.80 4.42
N ASP A 140 -16.87 11.07 4.62
CA ASP A 140 -16.90 9.85 5.41
C ASP A 140 -16.73 8.63 4.49
N PHE A 141 -15.71 7.81 4.75
CA PHE A 141 -15.42 6.60 4.01
C PHE A 141 -14.60 5.60 4.83
N VAL A 142 -14.51 4.38 4.35
CA VAL A 142 -13.69 3.32 4.94
C VAL A 142 -12.57 2.95 3.98
N LEU A 143 -11.32 3.05 4.42
CA LEU A 143 -10.21 2.33 3.81
C LEU A 143 -10.07 0.99 4.53
N ASN A 144 -10.44 -0.10 3.85
CA ASN A 144 -10.40 -1.45 4.41
C ASN A 144 -9.14 -2.18 3.95
N ASP A 145 -8.20 -2.38 4.86
CA ASP A 145 -6.94 -3.08 4.65
C ASP A 145 -7.01 -4.59 4.95
N GLY A 146 -8.21 -5.11 5.19
CA GLY A 146 -8.44 -6.52 5.51
C GLY A 146 -8.08 -6.93 6.94
N ALA A 147 -7.55 -6.02 7.77
CA ALA A 147 -7.16 -6.33 9.13
C ALA A 147 -8.24 -5.92 10.15
N ARG A 148 -8.47 -6.76 11.17
CA ARG A 148 -9.38 -6.50 12.28
C ARG A 148 -8.78 -6.86 13.61
N GLY A 149 -9.17 -6.15 14.62
CA GLY A 149 -8.71 -6.25 16.00
C GLY A 149 -8.51 -4.85 16.59
N PHE A 150 -8.21 -4.77 17.87
CA PHE A 150 -7.96 -3.50 18.56
C PHE A 150 -6.44 -3.33 18.80
N THR A 151 -5.87 -4.13 19.67
CA THR A 151 -4.44 -4.09 20.00
C THR A 151 -3.59 -4.90 19.00
N LYS A 152 -4.16 -6.00 18.51
CA LYS A 152 -3.55 -6.83 17.44
C LYS A 152 -4.54 -6.90 16.29
N ARG A 153 -4.19 -6.28 15.18
CA ARG A 153 -5.01 -6.28 13.97
C ARG A 153 -4.54 -7.38 13.04
N ILE A 154 -5.35 -8.40 12.85
CA ILE A 154 -5.01 -9.59 12.05
C ILE A 154 -5.66 -9.49 10.68
N LEU A 155 -4.83 -9.63 9.64
CA LEU A 155 -5.25 -9.69 8.25
C LEU A 155 -5.96 -11.01 7.95
N GLN A 156 -7.14 -10.92 7.36
CA GLN A 156 -7.89 -12.07 6.89
C GLN A 156 -8.64 -11.71 5.61
N ALA A 157 -8.51 -12.52 4.57
CA ALA A 157 -9.14 -12.28 3.26
C ALA A 157 -10.66 -12.07 3.36
N ARG A 158 -11.35 -12.79 4.26
CA ARG A 158 -12.80 -12.63 4.50
C ARG A 158 -13.20 -11.21 4.92
N ASN A 159 -12.29 -10.43 5.52
CA ASN A 159 -12.59 -9.09 5.99
C ASN A 159 -12.80 -8.09 4.85
N PHE A 160 -12.27 -8.35 3.65
CA PHE A 160 -12.55 -7.53 2.47
C PHE A 160 -14.00 -7.61 2.01
N GLY A 161 -14.72 -8.69 2.36
CA GLY A 161 -16.15 -8.83 2.09
C GLY A 161 -17.06 -8.04 3.04
N ALA A 162 -16.52 -7.53 4.15
CA ALA A 162 -17.31 -6.81 5.13
C ALA A 162 -17.38 -5.31 4.79
N TYR A 163 -18.48 -4.67 5.19
CA TYR A 163 -18.72 -3.25 4.99
C TYR A 163 -19.53 -2.66 6.15
N LEU A 164 -19.40 -1.36 6.36
CA LEU A 164 -20.15 -0.62 7.36
C LEU A 164 -21.42 -0.02 6.75
N CYS A 165 -22.52 -0.11 7.50
CA CYS A 165 -23.77 0.53 7.17
C CYS A 165 -24.14 1.57 8.20
N GLN A 166 -24.68 2.69 7.74
CA GLN A 166 -25.37 3.66 8.58
C GLN A 166 -26.88 3.43 8.49
N ALA A 167 -27.55 3.41 9.63
CA ALA A 167 -28.99 3.43 9.71
C ALA A 167 -29.49 4.87 9.63
N GLY A 168 -30.52 5.14 8.81
CA GLY A 168 -31.19 6.43 8.83
C GLY A 168 -31.85 6.69 10.19
N VAL A 169 -32.13 7.96 10.48
CA VAL A 169 -32.67 8.45 11.77
C VAL A 169 -33.90 7.67 12.26
N PHE A 170 -34.69 7.10 11.35
CA PHE A 170 -35.89 6.30 11.69
C PHE A 170 -35.69 4.78 11.42
N GLY A 171 -34.47 4.32 11.22
CA GLY A 171 -34.18 2.90 10.96
C GLY A 171 -34.74 2.32 9.65
N ARG A 172 -35.40 3.13 8.83
CA ARG A 172 -36.09 2.67 7.61
C ARG A 172 -35.18 2.52 6.39
N TYR A 173 -34.00 3.13 6.41
CA TYR A 173 -33.06 3.10 5.32
C TYR A 173 -31.66 2.75 5.82
N GLN A 174 -31.05 1.79 5.19
CA GLN A 174 -29.63 1.46 5.41
C GLN A 174 -28.84 1.87 4.18
N SER A 175 -27.71 2.50 4.41
CA SER A 175 -26.77 2.88 3.36
C SER A 175 -25.37 2.49 3.79
N SER A 176 -24.64 1.81 2.90
CA SER A 176 -23.22 1.53 3.17
C SER A 176 -22.42 2.84 3.10
N ILE A 177 -21.47 2.97 4.03
CA ILE A 177 -20.42 3.98 3.92
C ILE A 177 -19.55 3.64 2.71
N PRO A 178 -19.19 4.61 1.85
CA PRO A 178 -18.27 4.35 0.74
C PRO A 178 -16.99 3.68 1.22
N GLN A 179 -16.58 2.60 0.55
CA GLN A 179 -15.45 1.80 0.98
C GLN A 179 -14.49 1.51 -0.18
N ILE A 180 -13.21 1.66 0.10
CA ILE A 180 -12.12 1.22 -0.76
C ILE A 180 -11.41 0.07 -0.04
N ASN A 181 -11.41 -1.12 -0.64
CA ASN A 181 -10.59 -2.23 -0.18
C ASN A 181 -9.18 -2.05 -0.73
N LEU A 182 -8.19 -1.95 0.14
CA LEU A 182 -6.78 -1.87 -0.22
C LEU A 182 -6.13 -3.25 -0.05
N ILE A 183 -5.76 -3.88 -1.16
CA ILE A 183 -5.28 -5.26 -1.20
C ILE A 183 -3.83 -5.25 -1.69
N HIS A 184 -2.90 -5.47 -0.77
CA HIS A 184 -1.48 -5.62 -1.11
C HIS A 184 -1.21 -7.03 -1.62
N LEU A 185 -0.71 -7.14 -2.87
CA LEU A 185 -0.44 -8.43 -3.51
C LEU A 185 0.94 -8.98 -3.13
N HIS A 186 1.90 -8.11 -2.86
CA HIS A 186 3.29 -8.46 -2.54
C HIS A 186 3.66 -8.14 -1.08
N GLY A 187 2.64 -7.93 -0.21
CA GLY A 187 2.88 -7.51 1.17
C GLY A 187 2.94 -6.00 1.34
N SER A 188 3.19 -5.57 2.56
CA SER A 188 3.29 -4.16 2.93
C SER A 188 4.33 -3.99 4.03
N VAL A 189 4.98 -2.82 4.09
CA VAL A 189 5.89 -2.45 5.19
C VAL A 189 5.20 -2.46 6.56
N TYR A 190 3.87 -2.38 6.58
CA TYR A 190 3.06 -2.44 7.80
C TYR A 190 2.68 -3.84 8.26
N TRP A 191 3.14 -4.88 7.54
CA TRP A 191 2.84 -6.27 7.87
C TRP A 191 3.97 -6.89 8.67
N SER A 192 3.61 -7.65 9.68
CA SER A 192 4.54 -8.51 10.43
C SER A 192 3.93 -9.89 10.61
N LYS A 193 4.78 -10.92 10.64
CA LYS A 193 4.35 -12.28 10.93
C LYS A 193 4.40 -12.51 12.43
N ALA A 194 3.25 -12.79 13.05
CA ALA A 194 3.13 -13.09 14.46
C ALA A 194 2.18 -14.28 14.67
N ASP A 195 2.60 -15.28 15.41
CA ASP A 195 1.78 -16.45 15.78
C ASP A 195 1.14 -17.18 14.58
N GLY A 196 1.86 -17.24 13.45
CA GLY A 196 1.37 -17.87 12.22
C GLY A 196 0.35 -17.05 11.42
N ALA A 197 0.06 -15.82 11.84
CA ALA A 197 -0.83 -14.88 11.17
C ALA A 197 -0.07 -13.63 10.70
N ILE A 198 -0.67 -12.87 9.79
CA ILE A 198 -0.17 -11.54 9.41
C ILE A 198 -0.84 -10.51 10.30
N GLN A 199 -0.06 -9.80 11.06
CA GLN A 199 -0.47 -8.65 11.85
C GLN A 199 -0.20 -7.38 11.07
N VAL A 200 -1.16 -6.45 11.07
CA VAL A 200 -1.04 -5.13 10.43
C VAL A 200 -0.93 -4.05 11.50
N GLY A 201 0.15 -3.29 11.47
CA GLY A 201 0.39 -2.17 12.37
C GLY A 201 0.98 -0.98 11.61
N TYR A 202 0.37 0.18 11.77
CA TYR A 202 0.83 1.42 11.12
C TYR A 202 1.81 2.22 11.97
N ASP A 203 1.97 1.86 13.23
CA ASP A 203 3.04 2.37 14.08
C ASP A 203 4.28 1.47 13.94
N LEU A 204 5.31 2.02 13.34
CA LEU A 204 6.58 1.32 13.08
C LEU A 204 7.68 1.74 14.06
N THR A 205 7.39 2.62 15.02
CA THR A 205 8.37 3.20 15.95
C THR A 205 8.99 2.18 16.90
N GLU A 206 8.28 1.08 17.18
CA GLU A 206 8.75 0.02 18.06
C GLU A 206 9.37 -1.17 17.30
N ARG A 207 9.53 -1.10 15.99
CA ARG A 207 10.19 -2.17 15.24
C ARG A 207 11.68 -2.14 15.52
N GLU A 208 12.20 -3.25 16.02
CA GLU A 208 13.64 -3.46 16.03
C GLU A 208 14.16 -3.44 14.59
N PRO A 209 15.28 -2.73 14.32
CA PRO A 209 15.91 -2.78 13.01
C PRO A 209 16.24 -4.24 12.68
N LEU A 210 15.87 -4.67 11.47
CA LEU A 210 16.05 -6.05 10.98
C LEU A 210 17.53 -6.49 11.04
N LEU A 211 18.45 -5.54 11.02
CA LEU A 211 19.90 -5.75 11.16
C LEU A 211 20.48 -4.49 11.83
N ASP A 212 21.09 -4.64 12.96
CA ASP A 212 21.98 -3.62 13.49
C ASP A 212 23.35 -3.67 12.77
N ALA A 213 24.14 -2.62 12.94
CA ALA A 213 25.45 -2.53 12.29
C ALA A 213 26.42 -3.63 12.75
N ASP A 214 26.23 -4.16 13.95
CA ASP A 214 27.10 -5.19 14.54
C ASP A 214 26.76 -6.58 13.98
N THR A 215 25.46 -6.92 13.86
CA THR A 215 25.00 -8.15 13.20
C THR A 215 25.38 -8.18 11.71
N ALA A 216 25.41 -7.02 11.06
CA ALA A 216 25.84 -6.92 9.67
C ALA A 216 27.36 -7.14 9.49
N ALA A 217 28.16 -6.91 10.50
CA ALA A 217 29.61 -7.14 10.46
C ALA A 217 29.99 -8.60 10.72
N GLU A 218 29.10 -9.39 11.32
CA GLU A 218 29.30 -10.81 11.61
C GLU A 218 28.84 -11.75 10.48
N LEU A 219 28.07 -11.24 9.49
CA LEU A 219 27.57 -11.97 8.33
C LEU A 219 28.41 -11.67 7.08
#